data_ca3e3992212730bf49de80d9c2ef38e3
#
_entry.id   ca3e3992212730bf49de80d9c2ef38e3
#
_cell.length_a   1.000
_cell.length_b   1.000
_cell.length_c   1.000
_cell.angle_alpha   90.00
_cell.angle_beta   90.00
_cell.angle_gamma   90.00
#
_symmetry.space_group_name_H-M   'P 1'
#
loop_
_entity.id
_entity.type
_entity.pdbx_description
1 polymer ?
#
loop_
_entity_poly.entity_id
_entity_poly.type
_entity_poly.pdbx_seq_one_letter_code
_entity_poly.pdbx_strand_id
1 'polypeptide(L)'
;MRLRYIYAVLLCVLLAANVEAQVYIDSTEVARILGRQPAQTAIVQEYTVEDGEGEDDTGIPEFQTDARLSWKENIKARLDGILQGSLVETTQVGVMVWDLTDDCSLYSYRERMQMRPASTMKCVTAIAALDRLGSDYNFRTNIYCTGDSVDSTGVLKGDIYCVGGMDPMIGAGDISAIADSIKAMGVRIINGSIYADLSFKDRDRLGNGWCWDDKNPTLTPLLYGKRDEFTTRLRSRLREMGISLSGGAGERTLPGNAKLIVTRTHGIAEVMRPMMKQSDNLYAEAMFYQIGAAEGCRWSSAKQSATYINGLIRKVGLTPNNYNIADGSGLSLYNYVSPELEVQLLRYAFKNRNIYDTLIETLPIAGVDGTLKSRMRGTAAANNVRAKTGTVMGVSSLAGYLTASNGHQLCFAIIINGGMRNGPMRSLQNRICVALSQ
;
A
#
# COMPACT_ATOMS: atom_id res chain seq x y z
N MET A 1 35.65 -18.48 33.81
CA MET A 1 34.52 -19.38 34.10
C MET A 1 33.40 -18.74 34.94
N ARG A 2 33.71 -17.98 36.00
CA ARG A 2 32.69 -17.36 36.88
C ARG A 2 31.82 -16.29 36.22
N LEU A 3 32.34 -15.50 35.32
CA LEU A 3 31.56 -14.43 34.63
C LEU A 3 30.49 -14.99 33.70
N ARG A 4 30.75 -16.12 33.02
CA ARG A 4 29.79 -16.77 32.11
C ARG A 4 28.56 -17.35 32.83
N TYR A 5 28.74 -17.77 34.10
CA TYR A 5 27.65 -18.27 34.92
C TYR A 5 26.72 -17.15 35.41
N ILE A 6 27.29 -15.98 35.72
CA ILE A 6 26.54 -14.82 36.20
C ILE A 6 25.61 -14.29 35.13
N TYR A 7 26.07 -14.21 33.84
CA TYR A 7 25.23 -13.78 32.74
C TYR A 7 24.13 -14.79 32.39
N ALA A 8 24.40 -16.07 32.43
CA ALA A 8 23.39 -17.09 32.21
C ALA A 8 22.31 -17.10 33.33
N VAL A 9 22.69 -16.87 34.56
CA VAL A 9 21.75 -16.76 35.70
C VAL A 9 20.95 -15.46 35.62
N LEU A 10 21.55 -14.33 35.22
CA LEU A 10 20.83 -13.07 34.99
C LEU A 10 19.81 -13.18 33.83
N LEU A 11 20.16 -13.87 32.75
CA LEU A 11 19.26 -14.11 31.63
C LEU A 11 18.06 -15.00 32.05
N CYS A 12 18.31 -16.03 32.87
CA CYS A 12 17.25 -16.90 33.40
C CYS A 12 16.33 -16.16 34.40
N VAL A 13 16.88 -15.25 35.20
CA VAL A 13 16.09 -14.45 36.16
C VAL A 13 15.25 -13.39 35.45
N LEU A 14 15.75 -12.78 34.36
CA LEU A 14 14.99 -11.84 33.53
C LEU A 14 13.86 -12.52 32.77
N LEU A 15 14.03 -13.77 32.33
CA LEU A 15 12.98 -14.56 31.69
C LEU A 15 11.88 -15.02 32.67
N ALA A 16 12.20 -15.15 33.97
CA ALA A 16 11.23 -15.55 35.01
C ALA A 16 10.40 -14.37 35.57
N ALA A 17 10.78 -13.12 35.28
CA ALA A 17 10.19 -11.94 35.93
C ALA A 17 9.13 -11.22 35.08
N ASN A 18 8.67 -11.77 33.95
CA ASN A 18 7.63 -11.16 33.09
C ASN A 18 7.76 -9.64 32.91
N VAL A 19 8.97 -9.13 32.76
CA VAL A 19 9.22 -7.72 32.44
C VAL A 19 9.51 -7.64 30.95
N GLU A 20 8.59 -7.06 30.17
CA GLU A 20 8.80 -6.68 28.78
C GLU A 20 9.85 -5.56 28.67
N ALA A 21 11.12 -5.93 28.78
CA ALA A 21 12.23 -5.09 28.36
C ALA A 21 12.79 -5.69 27.08
N GLN A 22 12.48 -5.08 25.95
CA GLN A 22 13.16 -5.36 24.67
C GLN A 22 14.63 -4.94 24.82
N VAL A 23 15.49 -5.88 25.22
CA VAL A 23 16.93 -5.70 25.15
C VAL A 23 17.37 -6.02 23.71
N TYR A 24 17.70 -4.99 22.95
CA TYR A 24 18.32 -5.14 21.64
C TYR A 24 19.75 -5.67 21.85
N ILE A 25 19.98 -6.96 21.61
CA ILE A 25 21.31 -7.56 21.63
C ILE A 25 21.81 -7.65 20.19
N ASP A 26 22.84 -6.87 19.86
CA ASP A 26 23.52 -6.94 18.58
C ASP A 26 24.12 -8.34 18.36
N SER A 27 23.79 -8.98 17.26
CA SER A 27 24.24 -10.33 16.91
C SER A 27 25.77 -10.45 16.79
N THR A 28 26.45 -9.36 16.43
CA THR A 28 27.92 -9.25 16.39
C THR A 28 28.55 -9.30 17.77
N GLU A 29 27.92 -8.67 18.75
CA GLU A 29 28.37 -8.68 20.14
C GLU A 29 28.18 -10.05 20.79
N VAL A 30 27.10 -10.75 20.48
CA VAL A 30 26.82 -12.12 20.93
C VAL A 30 27.87 -13.09 20.35
N ALA A 31 28.22 -12.97 19.08
CA ALA A 31 29.25 -13.79 18.44
C ALA A 31 30.64 -13.56 19.07
N ARG A 32 30.98 -12.31 19.40
CA ARG A 32 32.23 -11.94 20.09
C ARG A 32 32.31 -12.54 21.49
N ILE A 33 31.22 -12.53 22.25
CA ILE A 33 31.16 -13.09 23.61
C ILE A 33 31.28 -14.62 23.60
N LEU A 34 30.71 -15.27 22.57
CA LEU A 34 30.73 -16.73 22.44
C LEU A 34 32.04 -17.26 21.82
N GLY A 35 33.00 -16.39 21.42
CA GLY A 35 34.28 -16.77 20.84
C GLY A 35 34.16 -17.51 19.50
N ARG A 36 33.06 -17.27 18.78
CA ARG A 36 32.87 -17.77 17.41
C ARG A 36 33.31 -16.70 16.42
N GLN A 37 34.07 -17.09 15.39
CA GLN A 37 34.28 -16.20 14.25
C GLN A 37 32.87 -15.86 13.69
N PRO A 38 32.64 -14.58 13.30
CA PRO A 38 31.42 -14.24 12.59
C PRO A 38 31.36 -15.18 11.39
N ALA A 39 30.25 -15.92 11.27
CA ALA A 39 29.99 -16.69 10.07
C ALA A 39 30.18 -15.73 8.90
N GLN A 40 31.04 -16.09 7.94
CA GLN A 40 31.07 -15.38 6.68
C GLN A 40 29.62 -15.24 6.26
N THR A 41 29.18 -14.01 6.12
CA THR A 41 27.84 -13.66 5.67
C THR A 41 27.65 -14.50 4.41
N ALA A 42 26.88 -15.57 4.51
CA ALA A 42 26.33 -16.18 3.32
C ALA A 42 25.69 -14.99 2.61
N ILE A 43 26.18 -14.70 1.41
CA ILE A 43 25.50 -13.77 0.53
C ILE A 43 24.09 -14.33 0.46
N VAL A 44 23.19 -13.77 1.27
CA VAL A 44 21.76 -13.95 1.04
C VAL A 44 21.62 -13.35 -0.34
N GLN A 45 21.55 -14.23 -1.33
CA GLN A 45 21.21 -13.82 -2.67
C GLN A 45 19.97 -12.99 -2.48
N GLU A 46 20.11 -11.71 -2.74
CA GLU A 46 18.98 -10.76 -2.77
C GLU A 46 17.97 -11.40 -3.71
N TYR A 47 17.00 -12.08 -3.13
CA TYR A 47 15.78 -12.38 -3.86
C TYR A 47 15.06 -11.04 -4.00
N THR A 48 15.60 -10.18 -4.83
CA THR A 48 14.76 -9.26 -5.56
C THR A 48 13.75 -10.18 -6.22
N VAL A 49 12.48 -10.07 -5.83
CA VAL A 49 11.39 -10.46 -6.68
C VAL A 49 11.48 -9.46 -7.84
N GLU A 50 12.52 -9.62 -8.67
CA GLU A 50 12.46 -9.13 -10.02
C GLU A 50 11.23 -9.84 -10.58
N ASP A 51 10.21 -9.07 -10.89
CA ASP A 51 9.16 -9.51 -11.77
C ASP A 51 9.90 -10.02 -13.02
N GLY A 52 10.15 -11.33 -13.07
CA GLY A 52 10.87 -11.97 -14.16
C GLY A 52 10.18 -11.54 -15.44
N GLU A 53 10.77 -10.57 -16.11
CA GLU A 53 10.43 -10.24 -17.47
C GLU A 53 10.74 -11.49 -18.28
N GLY A 54 9.70 -12.18 -18.77
CA GLY A 54 9.87 -13.19 -19.78
C GLY A 54 9.42 -14.62 -19.48
N GLU A 55 8.20 -14.83 -19.00
CA GLU A 55 7.44 -15.96 -19.51
C GLU A 55 6.45 -15.38 -20.52
N ASP A 56 6.79 -15.58 -21.78
CA ASP A 56 5.97 -15.26 -22.93
C ASP A 56 4.62 -15.99 -22.75
N ASP A 57 3.54 -15.23 -22.60
CA ASP A 57 2.14 -15.70 -22.52
C ASP A 57 1.65 -16.26 -23.89
N THR A 58 2.57 -16.55 -24.80
CA THR A 58 2.31 -16.95 -26.20
C THR A 58 1.70 -18.34 -26.36
N GLY A 59 1.17 -18.94 -25.30
CA GLY A 59 0.62 -20.29 -25.33
C GLY A 59 -0.74 -20.47 -24.65
N ILE A 60 -1.50 -19.39 -24.39
CA ILE A 60 -2.86 -19.58 -23.85
C ILE A 60 -3.77 -20.03 -25.01
N PRO A 61 -4.29 -21.28 -24.98
CA PRO A 61 -5.11 -21.79 -26.04
C PRO A 61 -6.41 -21.01 -26.15
N GLU A 62 -6.90 -20.83 -27.37
CA GLU A 62 -8.29 -20.39 -27.59
C GLU A 62 -9.23 -21.44 -26.99
N PHE A 63 -10.18 -20.98 -26.20
CA PHE A 63 -11.17 -21.86 -25.61
C PHE A 63 -12.27 -22.13 -26.62
N GLN A 64 -12.58 -23.41 -26.85
CA GLN A 64 -13.68 -23.81 -27.71
C GLN A 64 -15.03 -23.44 -27.07
N THR A 65 -15.97 -23.02 -27.91
CA THR A 65 -17.35 -22.71 -27.50
C THR A 65 -18.24 -23.88 -27.92
N ASP A 66 -18.97 -24.48 -26.98
CA ASP A 66 -20.02 -25.45 -27.31
C ASP A 66 -21.32 -24.67 -27.64
N ALA A 67 -21.76 -24.75 -28.90
CA ALA A 67 -22.95 -24.04 -29.36
C ALA A 67 -24.26 -24.51 -28.69
N ARG A 68 -24.23 -25.68 -28.01
CA ARG A 68 -25.40 -26.20 -27.26
C ARG A 68 -25.55 -25.60 -25.89
N LEU A 69 -24.50 -24.95 -25.38
CA LEU A 69 -24.47 -24.33 -24.05
C LEU A 69 -24.68 -22.82 -24.15
N SER A 70 -25.33 -22.27 -23.16
CA SER A 70 -25.38 -20.82 -23.00
C SER A 70 -23.98 -20.24 -22.77
N TRP A 71 -23.80 -18.94 -22.96
CA TRP A 71 -22.55 -18.25 -22.67
C TRP A 71 -22.08 -18.50 -21.21
N LYS A 72 -22.98 -18.42 -20.22
CA LYS A 72 -22.65 -18.66 -18.80
C LYS A 72 -22.18 -20.10 -18.56
N GLU A 73 -22.80 -21.07 -19.21
CA GLU A 73 -22.42 -22.49 -19.11
C GLU A 73 -21.05 -22.74 -19.76
N ASN A 74 -20.78 -22.14 -20.92
CA ASN A 74 -19.47 -22.19 -21.57
C ASN A 74 -18.37 -21.62 -20.67
N ILE A 75 -18.56 -20.43 -20.07
CA ILE A 75 -17.63 -19.83 -19.11
C ILE A 75 -17.39 -20.79 -17.93
N LYS A 76 -18.46 -21.34 -17.35
CA LYS A 76 -18.35 -22.26 -16.22
C LYS A 76 -17.55 -23.50 -16.59
N ALA A 77 -17.83 -24.14 -17.72
CA ALA A 77 -17.12 -25.35 -18.19
C ALA A 77 -15.62 -25.06 -18.43
N ARG A 78 -15.29 -23.89 -19.00
CA ARG A 78 -13.90 -23.47 -19.20
C ARG A 78 -13.16 -23.28 -17.87
N LEU A 79 -13.77 -22.60 -16.91
CA LEU A 79 -13.17 -22.35 -15.61
C LEU A 79 -13.02 -23.64 -14.80
N ASP A 80 -14.03 -24.53 -14.84
CA ASP A 80 -13.95 -25.88 -14.22
C ASP A 80 -12.78 -26.67 -14.79
N GLY A 81 -12.57 -26.66 -16.13
CA GLY A 81 -11.43 -27.29 -16.77
C GLY A 81 -10.08 -26.68 -16.39
N ILE A 82 -9.98 -25.36 -16.27
CA ILE A 82 -8.76 -24.68 -15.83
C ILE A 82 -8.41 -25.07 -14.39
N LEU A 83 -9.40 -25.19 -13.51
CA LEU A 83 -9.22 -25.46 -12.09
C LEU A 83 -9.00 -26.95 -11.75
N GLN A 84 -8.96 -27.84 -12.74
CA GLN A 84 -8.55 -29.26 -12.59
C GLN A 84 -7.03 -29.44 -12.71
N GLY A 85 -6.26 -28.40 -12.95
CA GLY A 85 -4.81 -28.50 -13.10
C GLY A 85 -4.07 -28.80 -11.79
N SER A 86 -2.89 -29.43 -11.91
CA SER A 86 -2.05 -29.89 -10.79
C SER A 86 -1.67 -28.76 -9.79
N LEU A 87 -1.58 -27.52 -10.23
CA LEU A 87 -1.34 -26.39 -9.33
C LEU A 87 -2.47 -26.28 -8.29
N VAL A 88 -3.72 -26.51 -8.68
CA VAL A 88 -4.90 -26.39 -7.80
C VAL A 88 -4.93 -27.50 -6.75
N GLU A 89 -4.37 -28.68 -7.07
CA GLU A 89 -4.25 -29.82 -6.14
C GLU A 89 -3.24 -29.52 -5.00
N THR A 90 -2.19 -28.77 -5.30
CA THR A 90 -1.05 -28.55 -4.39
C THR A 90 -1.03 -27.18 -3.73
N THR A 91 -1.95 -26.28 -4.10
CA THR A 91 -2.03 -24.91 -3.58
C THR A 91 -3.45 -24.57 -3.13
N GLN A 92 -3.56 -23.48 -2.37
CA GLN A 92 -4.86 -22.92 -2.04
C GLN A 92 -5.26 -21.93 -3.15
N VAL A 93 -6.30 -22.25 -3.90
CA VAL A 93 -6.86 -21.37 -4.94
C VAL A 93 -8.27 -20.98 -4.57
N GLY A 94 -8.57 -19.70 -4.63
CA GLY A 94 -9.91 -19.16 -4.49
C GLY A 94 -10.22 -18.23 -5.67
N VAL A 95 -11.41 -18.38 -6.25
CA VAL A 95 -11.87 -17.59 -7.41
C VAL A 95 -13.30 -17.16 -7.20
N MET A 96 -13.61 -15.91 -7.49
CA MET A 96 -14.99 -15.43 -7.63
C MET A 96 -15.09 -14.52 -8.85
N VAL A 97 -16.16 -14.67 -9.61
CA VAL A 97 -16.52 -13.81 -10.74
C VAL A 97 -17.97 -13.39 -10.58
N TRP A 98 -18.22 -12.10 -10.73
CA TRP A 98 -19.55 -11.51 -10.67
C TRP A 98 -19.89 -10.84 -11.99
N ASP A 99 -21.04 -11.16 -12.52
CA ASP A 99 -21.62 -10.46 -13.67
C ASP A 99 -22.30 -9.19 -13.17
N LEU A 100 -21.67 -8.03 -13.46
CA LEU A 100 -22.13 -6.72 -13.05
C LEU A 100 -23.32 -6.23 -13.91
N THR A 101 -23.47 -6.77 -15.12
CA THR A 101 -24.57 -6.45 -16.01
C THR A 101 -25.88 -7.06 -15.53
N ASP A 102 -25.87 -8.36 -15.21
CA ASP A 102 -27.03 -9.10 -14.70
C ASP A 102 -27.11 -9.05 -13.15
N ASP A 103 -26.12 -8.45 -12.50
CA ASP A 103 -25.94 -8.36 -11.04
C ASP A 103 -26.08 -9.71 -10.32
N CYS A 104 -25.39 -10.74 -10.83
CA CYS A 104 -25.40 -12.08 -10.26
C CYS A 104 -24.01 -12.73 -10.22
N SER A 105 -23.85 -13.74 -9.37
CA SER A 105 -22.65 -14.58 -9.37
C SER A 105 -22.56 -15.39 -10.64
N LEU A 106 -21.45 -15.24 -11.39
CA LEU A 106 -21.18 -16.01 -12.59
C LEU A 106 -20.39 -17.29 -12.28
N TYR A 107 -19.41 -17.20 -11.40
CA TYR A 107 -18.57 -18.34 -11.01
C TYR A 107 -18.03 -18.18 -9.58
N SER A 108 -17.94 -19.29 -8.86
CA SER A 108 -17.39 -19.36 -7.51
C SER A 108 -16.62 -20.67 -7.30
N TYR A 109 -15.40 -20.54 -6.78
CA TYR A 109 -14.57 -21.66 -6.37
C TYR A 109 -13.82 -21.29 -5.10
N ARG A 110 -14.17 -21.91 -3.96
CA ARG A 110 -13.60 -21.60 -2.64
C ARG A 110 -13.57 -20.09 -2.33
N GLU A 111 -14.58 -19.37 -2.78
CA GLU A 111 -14.68 -17.92 -2.75
C GLU A 111 -14.64 -17.31 -1.34
N ARG A 112 -14.99 -18.11 -0.31
CA ARG A 112 -15.00 -17.70 1.10
C ARG A 112 -13.75 -18.07 1.86
N MET A 113 -12.80 -18.77 1.20
CA MET A 113 -11.55 -19.14 1.84
C MET A 113 -10.77 -17.90 2.26
N GLN A 114 -10.37 -17.86 3.53
CA GLN A 114 -9.51 -16.78 4.07
C GLN A 114 -8.09 -16.98 3.56
N MET A 115 -7.58 -16.02 2.84
CA MET A 115 -6.31 -16.08 2.14
C MET A 115 -5.54 -14.77 2.30
N ARG A 116 -4.23 -14.82 2.18
CA ARG A 116 -3.39 -13.63 2.08
C ARG A 116 -3.57 -12.99 0.71
N PRO A 117 -3.98 -11.72 0.64
CA PRO A 117 -4.26 -11.05 -0.64
C PRO A 117 -2.99 -10.56 -1.34
N ALA A 118 -1.88 -10.39 -0.64
CA ALA A 118 -0.77 -9.56 -1.10
C ALA A 118 -1.31 -8.19 -1.58
N SER A 119 -0.77 -7.62 -2.66
CA SER A 119 -1.12 -6.25 -3.08
C SER A 119 -2.52 -6.08 -3.70
N THR A 120 -3.37 -7.13 -3.83
CA THR A 120 -4.80 -6.90 -4.13
C THR A 120 -5.53 -6.26 -2.94
N MET A 121 -4.95 -6.31 -1.72
CA MET A 121 -5.37 -5.49 -0.59
C MET A 121 -5.51 -4.01 -0.94
N LYS A 122 -4.71 -3.51 -1.87
CA LYS A 122 -4.79 -2.13 -2.36
C LYS A 122 -6.13 -1.78 -3.03
N CYS A 123 -6.85 -2.77 -3.58
CA CYS A 123 -8.23 -2.54 -4.05
C CYS A 123 -9.16 -2.22 -2.87
N VAL A 124 -9.04 -2.97 -1.78
CA VAL A 124 -9.81 -2.73 -0.54
C VAL A 124 -9.52 -1.32 -0.01
N THR A 125 -8.23 -0.97 0.08
CA THR A 125 -7.78 0.35 0.55
C THR A 125 -8.26 1.48 -0.36
N ALA A 126 -8.14 1.33 -1.69
CA ALA A 126 -8.59 2.33 -2.66
C ALA A 126 -10.09 2.59 -2.58
N ILE A 127 -10.89 1.51 -2.54
CA ILE A 127 -12.35 1.61 -2.45
C ILE A 127 -12.76 2.26 -1.13
N ALA A 128 -12.15 1.85 -0.02
CA ALA A 128 -12.42 2.43 1.29
C ALA A 128 -12.03 3.91 1.37
N ALA A 129 -10.90 4.29 0.77
CA ALA A 129 -10.46 5.69 0.72
C ALA A 129 -11.43 6.55 -0.10
N LEU A 130 -11.84 6.09 -1.28
CA LEU A 130 -12.80 6.82 -2.12
C LEU A 130 -14.20 6.89 -1.47
N ASP A 131 -14.65 5.83 -0.79
CA ASP A 131 -15.91 5.83 -0.04
C ASP A 131 -15.89 6.81 1.14
N ARG A 132 -14.73 6.94 1.81
CA ARG A 132 -14.57 7.77 3.03
C ARG A 132 -14.27 9.22 2.74
N LEU A 133 -13.38 9.46 1.79
CA LEU A 133 -12.75 10.76 1.55
C LEU A 133 -13.33 11.46 0.33
N GLY A 134 -13.85 10.69 -0.64
CA GLY A 134 -14.29 11.19 -1.94
C GLY A 134 -13.17 11.37 -2.95
N SER A 135 -13.54 11.52 -4.23
CA SER A 135 -12.61 11.68 -5.37
C SER A 135 -11.85 13.02 -5.36
N ASP A 136 -12.39 14.04 -4.69
CA ASP A 136 -11.81 15.39 -4.64
C ASP A 136 -10.87 15.59 -3.43
N TYR A 137 -10.63 14.53 -2.67
CA TYR A 137 -9.75 14.58 -1.50
C TYR A 137 -8.33 14.94 -1.89
N ASN A 138 -7.69 15.79 -1.05
CA ASN A 138 -6.29 16.17 -1.21
C ASN A 138 -5.49 15.84 0.05
N PHE A 139 -4.37 15.16 -0.14
CA PHE A 139 -3.31 15.06 0.85
C PHE A 139 -2.72 16.45 1.11
N ARG A 140 -2.30 16.73 2.34
CA ARG A 140 -1.86 18.09 2.71
C ARG A 140 -0.59 18.04 3.54
N THR A 141 0.36 18.90 3.19
CA THR A 141 1.52 19.24 4.00
C THR A 141 1.48 20.74 4.25
N ASN A 142 1.40 21.15 5.50
CA ASN A 142 1.20 22.55 5.89
C ASN A 142 2.46 23.10 6.56
N ILE A 143 2.81 24.33 6.23
CA ILE A 143 3.94 25.06 6.82
C ILE A 143 3.40 26.26 7.57
N TYR A 144 3.80 26.38 8.83
CA TYR A 144 3.39 27.44 9.73
C TYR A 144 4.60 28.17 10.30
N CYS A 145 4.40 29.38 10.83
CA CYS A 145 5.37 30.09 11.67
C CYS A 145 4.72 30.58 12.96
N THR A 146 5.53 30.74 14.01
CA THR A 146 5.10 31.34 15.29
C THR A 146 5.43 32.82 15.38
N GLY A 147 6.23 33.37 14.45
CA GLY A 147 6.53 34.81 14.37
C GLY A 147 5.35 35.62 13.88
N ASP A 148 5.10 36.75 14.51
CA ASP A 148 3.97 37.62 14.14
C ASP A 148 4.17 38.34 12.82
N SER A 149 5.41 38.77 12.55
CA SER A 149 5.80 39.51 11.34
C SER A 149 7.29 39.38 11.06
N VAL A 150 7.68 39.66 9.83
CA VAL A 150 9.07 39.88 9.43
C VAL A 150 9.40 41.34 9.67
N ASP A 151 10.50 41.62 10.37
CA ASP A 151 10.91 43.00 10.63
C ASP A 151 11.53 43.68 9.39
N SER A 152 11.82 45.00 9.48
CA SER A 152 12.38 45.78 8.37
C SER A 152 13.75 45.29 7.88
N THR A 153 14.46 44.46 8.65
CA THR A 153 15.74 43.86 8.28
C THR A 153 15.60 42.48 7.68
N GLY A 154 14.37 41.97 7.59
CA GLY A 154 14.07 40.66 7.05
C GLY A 154 14.21 39.51 8.07
N VAL A 155 14.12 39.81 9.37
CA VAL A 155 14.20 38.80 10.43
C VAL A 155 12.80 38.35 10.84
N LEU A 156 12.53 37.04 10.72
CA LEU A 156 11.39 36.37 11.33
C LEU A 156 11.79 35.86 12.71
N LYS A 157 11.23 36.48 13.77
CA LYS A 157 11.46 36.06 15.17
C LYS A 157 10.44 34.98 15.53
N GLY A 158 10.78 33.72 15.26
CA GLY A 158 9.91 32.58 15.54
C GLY A 158 10.35 31.31 14.82
N ASP A 159 9.67 30.23 15.14
CA ASP A 159 9.94 28.91 14.61
C ASP A 159 9.08 28.63 13.36
N ILE A 160 9.58 27.76 12.49
CA ILE A 160 8.83 27.17 11.39
C ILE A 160 8.35 25.79 11.82
N TYR A 161 7.08 25.47 11.56
CA TYR A 161 6.49 24.17 11.81
C TYR A 161 6.05 23.52 10.48
N CYS A 162 6.53 22.32 10.24
CA CYS A 162 6.17 21.51 9.10
C CYS A 162 5.20 20.42 9.57
N VAL A 163 3.92 20.55 9.25
CA VAL A 163 2.86 19.63 9.68
C VAL A 163 2.61 18.62 8.57
N GLY A 164 3.03 17.37 8.80
CA GLY A 164 2.89 16.30 7.83
C GLY A 164 1.51 15.68 7.83
N GLY A 165 0.97 15.41 6.64
CA GLY A 165 -0.24 14.62 6.41
C GLY A 165 0.04 13.32 5.65
N MET A 166 1.26 12.79 5.78
CA MET A 166 1.68 11.53 5.12
C MET A 166 1.50 11.57 3.59
N ASP A 167 1.79 12.70 2.97
CA ASP A 167 1.76 12.86 1.51
C ASP A 167 3.01 12.23 0.88
N PRO A 168 2.87 11.09 0.13
CA PRO A 168 4.02 10.37 -0.41
C PRO A 168 4.59 11.01 -1.68
N MET A 169 3.91 12.03 -2.23
CA MET A 169 4.32 12.69 -3.47
C MET A 169 5.24 13.88 -3.25
N ILE A 170 5.40 14.36 -2.02
CA ILE A 170 6.26 15.52 -1.73
C ILE A 170 7.67 15.31 -2.32
N GLY A 171 8.06 16.25 -3.18
CA GLY A 171 9.32 16.23 -3.92
C GLY A 171 10.05 17.57 -3.95
N ALA A 172 11.04 17.68 -4.83
CA ALA A 172 11.89 18.87 -4.95
C ALA A 172 11.08 20.13 -5.34
N GLY A 173 10.08 19.98 -6.20
CA GLY A 173 9.19 21.08 -6.60
C GLY A 173 8.42 21.67 -5.40
N ASP A 174 7.94 20.78 -4.50
CA ASP A 174 7.19 21.22 -3.31
C ASP A 174 8.09 21.94 -2.31
N ILE A 175 9.28 21.39 -2.06
CA ILE A 175 10.28 22.04 -1.19
C ILE A 175 10.66 23.41 -1.74
N SER A 176 10.85 23.54 -3.06
CA SER A 176 11.14 24.84 -3.69
C SER A 176 9.98 25.81 -3.52
N ALA A 177 8.76 25.41 -3.79
CA ALA A 177 7.57 26.26 -3.64
C ALA A 177 7.33 26.70 -2.18
N ILE A 178 7.61 25.80 -1.21
CA ILE A 178 7.57 26.15 0.22
C ILE A 178 8.63 27.23 0.54
N ALA A 179 9.86 27.03 0.09
CA ALA A 179 10.94 27.96 0.35
C ALA A 179 10.71 29.33 -0.35
N ASP A 180 10.12 29.33 -1.56
CA ASP A 180 9.70 30.53 -2.28
C ASP A 180 8.61 31.28 -1.51
N SER A 181 7.64 30.57 -0.92
CA SER A 181 6.59 31.18 -0.09
C SER A 181 7.16 31.86 1.16
N ILE A 182 8.14 31.23 1.82
CA ILE A 182 8.84 31.82 2.97
C ILE A 182 9.62 33.05 2.54
N LYS A 183 10.34 32.99 1.42
CA LYS A 183 11.09 34.11 0.86
C LYS A 183 10.19 35.29 0.46
N ALA A 184 9.02 35.00 -0.10
CA ALA A 184 8.02 36.02 -0.49
C ALA A 184 7.48 36.84 0.69
N MET A 185 7.57 36.32 1.92
CA MET A 185 7.27 37.08 3.15
C MET A 185 8.34 38.15 3.47
N GLY A 186 9.44 38.22 2.69
CA GLY A 186 10.58 39.09 2.96
C GLY A 186 11.62 38.52 3.93
N VAL A 187 11.51 37.22 4.26
CA VAL A 187 12.41 36.56 5.23
C VAL A 187 13.82 36.41 4.64
N ARG A 188 14.82 36.93 5.38
CA ARG A 188 16.26 36.72 5.15
C ARG A 188 16.89 35.87 6.25
N ILE A 189 16.38 36.01 7.46
CA ILE A 189 16.85 35.32 8.66
C ILE A 189 15.64 34.74 9.40
N ILE A 190 15.67 33.47 9.69
CA ILE A 190 14.75 32.80 10.62
C ILE A 190 15.49 32.74 11.98
N ASN A 191 15.11 33.60 12.90
CA ASN A 191 15.63 33.58 14.28
C ASN A 191 14.77 32.60 15.11
N GLY A 192 14.96 31.33 14.84
CA GLY A 192 14.22 30.22 15.41
C GLY A 192 14.65 28.88 14.77
N SER A 193 13.92 27.84 15.08
CA SER A 193 14.16 26.45 14.64
C SER A 193 13.12 26.01 13.60
N ILE A 194 13.39 24.87 12.92
CA ILE A 194 12.40 24.18 12.09
C ILE A 194 11.98 22.90 12.81
N TYR A 195 10.69 22.77 13.06
CA TYR A 195 10.11 21.60 13.72
C TYR A 195 9.26 20.78 12.77
N ALA A 196 9.42 19.45 12.86
CA ALA A 196 8.48 18.49 12.28
C ALA A 196 7.33 18.27 13.28
N ASP A 197 6.11 18.47 12.83
CA ASP A 197 4.93 17.99 13.53
C ASP A 197 4.51 16.66 12.92
N LEU A 198 4.73 15.58 13.66
CA LEU A 198 4.42 14.21 13.28
C LEU A 198 3.15 13.68 13.94
N SER A 199 2.30 14.57 14.49
CA SER A 199 1.11 14.19 15.25
C SER A 199 -0.05 13.64 14.42
N PHE A 200 0.10 13.56 13.09
CA PHE A 200 -0.90 13.00 12.19
C PHE A 200 -1.22 11.53 12.46
N LYS A 201 -0.25 10.73 12.86
CA LYS A 201 -0.42 9.29 13.13
C LYS A 201 0.29 8.85 14.41
N ASP A 202 0.02 7.61 14.83
CA ASP A 202 0.79 6.94 15.87
C ASP A 202 2.30 6.92 15.54
N ARG A 203 3.10 6.51 16.51
CA ARG A 203 4.58 6.49 16.37
C ARG A 203 5.12 5.23 15.71
N ASP A 204 4.25 4.29 15.31
CA ASP A 204 4.67 3.05 14.69
C ASP A 204 5.26 3.34 13.30
N ARG A 205 6.52 2.99 13.10
CA ARG A 205 7.25 3.20 11.85
C ARG A 205 7.21 1.99 10.92
N LEU A 206 6.72 0.86 11.41
CA LEU A 206 6.52 -0.38 10.65
C LEU A 206 5.08 -0.84 10.78
N GLY A 207 4.55 -1.46 9.74
CA GLY A 207 3.23 -2.08 9.76
C GLY A 207 3.23 -3.37 10.60
N ASN A 208 2.11 -3.65 11.24
CA ASN A 208 1.93 -4.87 11.99
C ASN A 208 2.04 -6.10 11.08
N GLY A 209 2.93 -7.05 11.42
CA GLY A 209 3.17 -8.27 10.63
C GLY A 209 4.05 -8.07 9.40
N TRP A 210 4.77 -6.94 9.29
CA TRP A 210 5.84 -6.77 8.30
C TRP A 210 7.10 -7.52 8.72
N CYS A 211 7.76 -8.16 7.77
CA CYS A 211 9.06 -8.77 8.03
C CYS A 211 10.13 -7.67 8.09
N TRP A 212 11.01 -7.75 9.09
CA TRP A 212 12.04 -6.74 9.35
C TRP A 212 13.10 -6.66 8.24
N ASP A 213 13.28 -7.72 7.47
CA ASP A 213 14.22 -7.88 6.36
C ASP A 213 13.62 -7.52 4.98
N ASP A 214 12.34 -7.19 4.93
CA ASP A 214 11.70 -6.67 3.72
C ASP A 214 12.11 -5.21 3.43
N LYS A 215 11.96 -4.77 2.18
CA LYS A 215 12.06 -3.35 1.79
C LYS A 215 10.82 -2.58 2.27
N ASN A 216 10.76 -2.35 3.58
CA ASN A 216 9.62 -1.69 4.20
C ASN A 216 9.58 -0.19 3.88
N PRO A 217 8.40 0.37 3.56
CA PRO A 217 8.24 1.82 3.48
C PRO A 217 8.39 2.46 4.86
N THR A 218 8.90 3.70 4.91
CA THR A 218 8.99 4.46 6.14
C THR A 218 7.65 5.11 6.47
N LEU A 219 6.98 4.66 7.54
CA LEU A 219 5.71 5.22 7.98
C LEU A 219 5.93 6.48 8.82
N THR A 220 6.10 7.62 8.17
CA THR A 220 6.22 8.93 8.82
C THR A 220 5.25 9.95 8.19
N PRO A 221 4.63 10.84 8.97
CA PRO A 221 3.74 11.86 8.43
C PRO A 221 4.41 12.86 7.49
N LEU A 222 5.72 13.09 7.65
CA LEU A 222 6.44 14.11 6.90
C LEU A 222 7.50 13.46 6.01
N LEU A 223 7.20 13.40 4.70
CA LEU A 223 7.99 12.70 3.70
C LEU A 223 8.64 13.66 2.71
N TYR A 224 9.80 13.27 2.15
CA TYR A 224 10.39 13.82 0.95
C TYR A 224 10.99 12.70 0.11
N GLY A 225 10.55 12.56 -1.14
CA GLY A 225 11.04 11.49 -2.02
C GLY A 225 10.89 10.10 -1.39
N LYS A 226 9.77 9.87 -0.68
CA LYS A 226 9.43 8.64 0.06
C LYS A 226 10.29 8.36 1.32
N ARG A 227 11.05 9.34 1.82
CA ARG A 227 11.96 9.19 2.96
C ARG A 227 11.67 10.24 4.05
N ASP A 228 12.14 9.98 5.25
CA ASP A 228 12.10 10.91 6.39
C ASP A 228 13.21 11.97 6.28
N GLU A 229 13.15 12.78 5.22
CA GLU A 229 14.17 13.80 4.91
C GLU A 229 13.61 15.22 4.75
N PHE A 230 12.32 15.43 4.97
CA PHE A 230 11.64 16.67 4.64
C PHE A 230 12.31 17.93 5.26
N THR A 231 12.48 17.93 6.59
CA THR A 231 13.07 19.09 7.30
C THR A 231 14.51 19.36 6.89
N THR A 232 15.28 18.32 6.64
CA THR A 232 16.66 18.42 6.13
C THR A 232 16.69 19.07 4.75
N ARG A 233 15.82 18.65 3.85
CA ARG A 233 15.71 19.19 2.49
C ARG A 233 15.23 20.62 2.49
N LEU A 234 14.22 20.94 3.29
CA LEU A 234 13.75 22.32 3.42
C LEU A 234 14.84 23.26 3.96
N ARG A 235 15.57 22.84 5.00
CA ARG A 235 16.69 23.63 5.53
C ARG A 235 17.79 23.87 4.49
N SER A 236 18.16 22.85 3.74
CA SER A 236 19.15 22.99 2.66
C SER A 236 18.65 23.98 1.61
N ARG A 237 17.41 23.85 1.17
CA ARG A 237 16.83 24.73 0.16
C ARG A 237 16.75 26.21 0.62
N LEU A 238 16.35 26.46 1.87
CA LEU A 238 16.33 27.81 2.43
C LEU A 238 17.73 28.43 2.42
N ARG A 239 18.79 27.69 2.80
CA ARG A 239 20.18 28.15 2.76
C ARG A 239 20.63 28.48 1.34
N GLU A 240 20.33 27.62 0.36
CA GLU A 240 20.63 27.86 -1.06
C GLU A 240 19.99 29.17 -1.55
N MET A 241 18.82 29.53 -1.03
CA MET A 241 18.11 30.77 -1.37
C MET A 241 18.60 32.01 -0.56
N GLY A 242 19.63 31.85 0.26
CA GLY A 242 20.22 32.92 1.08
C GLY A 242 19.45 33.21 2.37
N ILE A 243 18.57 32.31 2.81
CA ILE A 243 17.84 32.43 4.08
C ILE A 243 18.63 31.72 5.18
N SER A 244 19.10 32.48 6.18
CA SER A 244 19.83 31.96 7.32
C SER A 244 18.88 31.44 8.40
N LEU A 245 19.30 30.38 9.11
CA LEU A 245 18.59 29.84 10.26
C LEU A 245 19.52 29.90 11.50
N SER A 246 19.06 30.53 12.58
CA SER A 246 19.84 30.57 13.82
C SER A 246 19.66 29.35 14.69
N GLY A 247 18.50 28.66 14.57
CA GLY A 247 18.14 27.49 15.35
C GLY A 247 18.40 26.15 14.65
N GLY A 248 18.08 25.06 15.35
CA GLY A 248 18.21 23.69 14.91
C GLY A 248 17.00 23.14 14.14
N ALA A 249 16.89 21.81 14.13
CA ALA A 249 15.71 21.08 13.74
C ALA A 249 15.34 20.09 14.86
N GLY A 250 14.04 19.77 14.97
CA GLY A 250 13.54 18.82 15.96
C GLY A 250 12.09 18.44 15.68
N GLU A 251 11.52 17.64 16.57
CA GLU A 251 10.11 17.29 16.56
C GLU A 251 9.35 18.11 17.61
N ARG A 252 8.24 18.69 17.22
CA ARG A 252 7.35 19.42 18.14
C ARG A 252 5.97 19.58 17.51
N THR A 253 4.93 19.37 18.28
CA THR A 253 3.55 19.61 17.87
C THR A 253 3.30 21.09 17.64
N LEU A 254 2.50 21.42 16.63
CA LEU A 254 2.12 22.77 16.23
C LEU A 254 1.43 23.51 17.40
N PRO A 255 1.93 24.66 17.84
CA PRO A 255 1.28 25.46 18.88
C PRO A 255 0.06 26.23 18.30
N GLY A 256 -0.88 26.54 19.18
CA GLY A 256 -2.14 27.18 18.78
C GLY A 256 -2.03 28.61 18.24
N ASN A 257 -0.91 29.28 18.45
CA ASN A 257 -0.63 30.64 17.97
C ASN A 257 0.11 30.68 16.62
N ALA A 258 0.42 29.52 16.01
CA ALA A 258 1.12 29.47 14.74
C ALA A 258 0.22 29.90 13.57
N LYS A 259 0.79 30.66 12.63
CA LYS A 259 0.13 31.18 11.43
C LYS A 259 0.54 30.35 10.22
N LEU A 260 -0.44 29.96 9.40
CA LEU A 260 -0.20 29.23 8.16
C LEU A 260 0.56 30.11 7.16
N ILE A 261 1.65 29.59 6.58
CA ILE A 261 2.39 30.20 5.49
C ILE A 261 1.90 29.65 4.15
N VAL A 262 1.93 28.32 4.00
CA VAL A 262 1.59 27.66 2.73
C VAL A 262 1.14 26.22 2.99
N THR A 263 0.24 25.74 2.14
CA THR A 263 -0.19 24.35 2.05
C THR A 263 0.28 23.77 0.72
N ARG A 264 0.89 22.59 0.75
CA ARG A 264 1.12 21.77 -0.45
C ARG A 264 0.08 20.65 -0.49
N THR A 265 -0.43 20.38 -1.69
CA THR A 265 -1.51 19.39 -1.87
C THR A 265 -1.24 18.51 -3.09
N HIS A 266 -1.61 17.22 -2.95
CA HIS A 266 -1.71 16.27 -4.07
C HIS A 266 -3.05 15.55 -4.00
N GLY A 267 -3.71 15.41 -5.15
CA GLY A 267 -5.04 14.80 -5.24
C GLY A 267 -5.00 13.28 -4.98
N ILE A 268 -6.11 12.77 -4.45
CA ILE A 268 -6.24 11.33 -4.16
C ILE A 268 -5.99 10.45 -5.40
N ALA A 269 -6.45 10.87 -6.57
CA ALA A 269 -6.24 10.15 -7.83
C ALA A 269 -4.75 10.13 -8.25
N GLU A 270 -4.01 11.23 -7.99
CA GLU A 270 -2.57 11.30 -8.25
C GLU A 270 -1.80 10.33 -7.36
N VAL A 271 -2.15 10.26 -6.06
CA VAL A 271 -1.58 9.32 -5.09
C VAL A 271 -1.98 7.89 -5.43
N MET A 272 -3.22 7.64 -5.85
CA MET A 272 -3.72 6.31 -6.17
C MET A 272 -3.04 5.72 -7.42
N ARG A 273 -2.63 6.52 -8.38
CA ARG A 273 -2.02 6.03 -9.63
C ARG A 273 -0.73 5.23 -9.40
N PRO A 274 0.31 5.70 -8.69
CA PRO A 274 1.49 4.88 -8.35
C PRO A 274 1.14 3.68 -7.44
N MET A 275 0.21 3.87 -6.51
CA MET A 275 -0.30 2.79 -5.64
C MET A 275 -0.81 1.62 -6.45
N MET A 276 -1.60 1.86 -7.50
CA MET A 276 -2.24 0.82 -8.29
C MET A 276 -1.37 0.35 -9.46
N LYS A 277 -0.83 1.27 -10.29
CA LYS A 277 -0.05 0.94 -11.49
C LYS A 277 1.30 0.30 -11.17
N GLN A 278 2.01 0.82 -10.16
CA GLN A 278 3.36 0.37 -9.77
C GLN A 278 3.33 -0.50 -8.52
N SER A 279 2.15 -0.67 -7.91
CA SER A 279 1.99 -1.42 -6.65
C SER A 279 2.77 -0.83 -5.46
N ASP A 280 2.97 0.49 -5.43
CA ASP A 280 3.76 1.16 -4.40
C ASP A 280 3.12 1.02 -3.00
N ASN A 281 3.89 0.45 -2.06
CA ASN A 281 3.39 0.17 -0.71
C ASN A 281 3.24 1.45 0.12
N LEU A 282 4.17 2.41 0.02
CA LEU A 282 4.08 3.65 0.79
C LEU A 282 2.84 4.46 0.43
N TYR A 283 2.50 4.51 -0.86
CA TYR A 283 1.29 5.19 -1.33
C TYR A 283 0.01 4.53 -0.80
N ALA A 284 0.03 3.20 -0.68
CA ALA A 284 -1.09 2.46 -0.09
C ALA A 284 -1.21 2.71 1.42
N GLU A 285 -0.10 2.72 2.15
CA GLU A 285 -0.11 3.03 3.57
C GLU A 285 -0.52 4.49 3.83
N ALA A 286 -0.01 5.43 3.03
CA ALA A 286 -0.45 6.83 3.12
C ALA A 286 -1.97 6.94 2.94
N MET A 287 -2.53 6.28 1.94
CA MET A 287 -3.98 6.21 1.70
C MET A 287 -4.72 5.58 2.90
N PHE A 288 -4.20 4.48 3.43
CA PHE A 288 -4.77 3.76 4.55
C PHE A 288 -4.85 4.62 5.81
N TYR A 289 -3.78 5.33 6.16
CA TYR A 289 -3.78 6.24 7.31
C TYR A 289 -4.71 7.45 7.11
N GLN A 290 -4.93 7.93 5.87
CA GLN A 290 -5.93 8.97 5.61
C GLN A 290 -7.36 8.51 5.94
N ILE A 291 -7.68 7.24 5.66
CA ILE A 291 -8.99 6.67 6.04
C ILE A 291 -9.23 6.81 7.55
N GLY A 292 -8.21 6.51 8.36
CA GLY A 292 -8.29 6.62 9.82
C GLY A 292 -8.35 8.05 10.34
N ALA A 293 -7.74 9.01 9.64
CA ALA A 293 -7.69 10.42 10.03
C ALA A 293 -8.91 11.24 9.61
N ALA A 294 -9.81 10.71 8.79
CA ALA A 294 -10.99 11.42 8.32
C ALA A 294 -11.91 11.86 9.47
N GLU A 295 -12.72 12.92 9.24
CA GLU A 295 -13.64 13.50 10.21
C GLU A 295 -13.00 14.27 11.38
N GLY A 296 -11.94 15.04 11.10
CA GLY A 296 -11.35 15.95 12.08
C GLY A 296 -10.51 15.29 13.16
N CYS A 297 -10.31 13.98 13.09
CA CYS A 297 -9.28 13.31 13.86
C CYS A 297 -7.93 13.80 13.38
N ARG A 298 -7.22 14.58 14.20
CA ARG A 298 -5.85 15.01 13.90
C ARG A 298 -4.84 13.87 14.02
N TRP A 299 -5.30 12.67 14.32
CA TRP A 299 -4.48 11.52 14.61
C TRP A 299 -5.09 10.26 13.99
N SER A 300 -4.25 9.44 13.38
CA SER A 300 -4.61 8.19 12.73
C SER A 300 -3.79 7.02 13.25
N SER A 301 -4.36 5.83 13.16
CA SER A 301 -3.67 4.56 13.37
C SER A 301 -4.19 3.49 12.43
N ALA A 302 -3.42 2.43 12.23
CA ALA A 302 -3.86 1.26 11.46
C ALA A 302 -5.20 0.70 11.97
N LYS A 303 -5.40 0.71 13.31
CA LYS A 303 -6.64 0.25 13.94
C LYS A 303 -7.86 1.09 13.53
N GLN A 304 -7.74 2.41 13.46
CA GLN A 304 -8.85 3.28 13.02
C GLN A 304 -9.20 3.04 11.56
N SER A 305 -8.20 2.90 10.69
CA SER A 305 -8.39 2.57 9.28
C SER A 305 -9.06 1.22 9.10
N ALA A 306 -8.60 0.19 9.79
CA ALA A 306 -9.22 -1.14 9.79
C ALA A 306 -10.66 -1.10 10.33
N THR A 307 -10.94 -0.27 11.34
CA THR A 307 -12.30 -0.10 11.87
C THR A 307 -13.26 0.44 10.81
N TYR A 308 -12.83 1.43 10.02
CA TYR A 308 -13.63 1.93 8.90
C TYR A 308 -13.86 0.85 7.83
N ILE A 309 -12.81 0.15 7.41
CA ILE A 309 -12.90 -0.93 6.42
C ILE A 309 -13.85 -2.04 6.91
N ASN A 310 -13.82 -2.38 8.20
CA ASN A 310 -14.77 -3.31 8.80
C ASN A 310 -16.23 -2.82 8.72
N GLY A 311 -16.46 -1.51 8.82
CA GLY A 311 -17.75 -0.89 8.53
C GLY A 311 -18.18 -1.08 7.08
N LEU A 312 -17.26 -0.89 6.14
CA LEU A 312 -17.50 -1.08 4.71
C LEU A 312 -17.78 -2.55 4.37
N ILE A 313 -17.09 -3.49 5.02
CA ILE A 313 -17.35 -4.94 4.90
C ILE A 313 -18.80 -5.27 5.30
N ARG A 314 -19.30 -4.69 6.39
CA ARG A 314 -20.72 -4.85 6.77
C ARG A 314 -21.66 -4.23 5.73
N LYS A 315 -21.31 -3.06 5.21
CA LYS A 315 -22.10 -2.34 4.19
C LYS A 315 -22.31 -3.16 2.91
N VAL A 316 -21.30 -4.00 2.54
CA VAL A 316 -21.42 -4.91 1.41
C VAL A 316 -22.02 -6.28 1.76
N GLY A 317 -22.58 -6.44 2.97
CA GLY A 317 -23.31 -7.63 3.41
C GLY A 317 -22.44 -8.76 3.97
N LEU A 318 -21.18 -8.50 4.29
CA LEU A 318 -20.26 -9.51 4.82
C LEU A 318 -19.99 -9.32 6.32
N THR A 319 -19.47 -10.37 6.97
CA THR A 319 -19.15 -10.38 8.41
C THR A 319 -17.68 -10.02 8.64
N PRO A 320 -17.35 -8.86 9.23
CA PRO A 320 -15.97 -8.41 9.41
C PRO A 320 -15.08 -9.38 10.18
N ASN A 321 -15.64 -10.10 11.17
CA ASN A 321 -14.86 -11.04 11.99
C ASN A 321 -14.29 -12.22 11.20
N ASN A 322 -14.72 -12.42 9.95
CA ASN A 322 -14.13 -13.41 9.05
C ASN A 322 -12.83 -12.91 8.38
N TYR A 323 -12.44 -11.66 8.59
CA TYR A 323 -11.32 -11.05 7.89
C TYR A 323 -10.37 -10.36 8.88
N ASN A 324 -9.13 -10.15 8.46
CA ASN A 324 -8.17 -9.36 9.21
C ASN A 324 -7.51 -8.33 8.29
N ILE A 325 -7.64 -7.06 8.64
CA ILE A 325 -7.07 -5.92 7.92
C ILE A 325 -5.95 -5.35 8.79
N ALA A 326 -4.72 -5.69 8.47
CA ALA A 326 -3.55 -5.31 9.24
C ALA A 326 -2.84 -4.07 8.67
N ASP A 327 -2.85 -3.89 7.34
CA ASP A 327 -2.26 -2.74 6.66
C ASP A 327 -3.04 -2.39 5.38
N GLY A 328 -2.63 -1.32 4.70
CA GLY A 328 -3.26 -0.86 3.47
C GLY A 328 -2.64 -1.43 2.19
N SER A 329 -1.42 -1.94 2.25
CA SER A 329 -0.63 -2.36 1.10
C SER A 329 -0.75 -3.85 0.76
N GLY A 330 -1.07 -4.68 1.75
CA GLY A 330 -1.02 -6.13 1.64
C GLY A 330 0.39 -6.71 1.85
N LEU A 331 1.32 -5.91 2.38
CA LEU A 331 2.65 -6.38 2.75
C LEU A 331 2.60 -7.26 4.01
N SER A 332 1.70 -6.95 4.92
CA SER A 332 1.51 -7.70 6.16
C SER A 332 1.11 -9.16 5.92
N LEU A 333 1.83 -10.06 6.58
CA LEU A 333 1.48 -11.48 6.61
C LEU A 333 0.18 -11.75 7.39
N TYR A 334 -0.34 -10.75 8.11
CA TYR A 334 -1.55 -10.87 8.92
C TYR A 334 -2.81 -10.40 8.19
N ASN A 335 -2.73 -9.89 6.97
CA ASN A 335 -3.91 -9.65 6.16
C ASN A 335 -4.56 -10.99 5.76
N TYR A 336 -5.85 -11.12 6.03
CA TYR A 336 -6.67 -12.24 5.57
C TYR A 336 -7.98 -11.71 5.00
N VAL A 337 -8.19 -11.98 3.73
CA VAL A 337 -9.41 -11.65 2.98
C VAL A 337 -9.88 -12.88 2.20
N SER A 338 -10.99 -12.75 1.47
CA SER A 338 -11.45 -13.80 0.56
C SER A 338 -11.70 -13.23 -0.84
N PRO A 339 -11.71 -14.05 -1.90
CA PRO A 339 -12.19 -13.61 -3.21
C PRO A 339 -13.58 -12.98 -3.16
N GLU A 340 -14.49 -13.50 -2.31
CA GLU A 340 -15.82 -12.94 -2.10
C GLU A 340 -15.75 -11.48 -1.60
N LEU A 341 -14.91 -11.20 -0.61
CA LEU A 341 -14.74 -9.84 -0.10
C LEU A 341 -14.26 -8.89 -1.18
N GLU A 342 -13.21 -9.25 -1.92
CA GLU A 342 -12.67 -8.39 -2.98
C GLU A 342 -13.71 -8.13 -4.07
N VAL A 343 -14.44 -9.17 -4.51
CA VAL A 343 -15.50 -9.04 -5.52
C VAL A 343 -16.67 -8.19 -5.02
N GLN A 344 -17.13 -8.36 -3.78
CA GLN A 344 -18.24 -7.55 -3.25
C GLN A 344 -17.84 -6.07 -3.13
N LEU A 345 -16.58 -5.76 -2.80
CA LEU A 345 -16.09 -4.39 -2.79
C LEU A 345 -15.94 -3.82 -4.21
N LEU A 346 -15.44 -4.59 -5.17
CA LEU A 346 -15.39 -4.19 -6.58
C LEU A 346 -16.80 -3.93 -7.13
N ARG A 347 -17.77 -4.82 -6.83
CA ARG A 347 -19.17 -4.63 -7.17
C ARG A 347 -19.75 -3.37 -6.53
N TYR A 348 -19.45 -3.13 -5.25
CA TYR A 348 -19.84 -1.90 -4.56
C TYR A 348 -19.27 -0.65 -5.25
N ALA A 349 -18.00 -0.67 -5.60
CA ALA A 349 -17.36 0.43 -6.33
C ALA A 349 -18.05 0.66 -7.68
N PHE A 350 -18.31 -0.39 -8.46
CA PHE A 350 -18.98 -0.29 -9.77
C PHE A 350 -20.37 0.39 -9.68
N LYS A 351 -21.13 0.10 -8.63
CA LYS A 351 -22.43 0.70 -8.38
C LYS A 351 -22.36 2.17 -7.92
N ASN A 352 -21.17 2.64 -7.51
CA ASN A 352 -20.93 4.01 -7.05
C ASN A 352 -19.96 4.71 -8.01
N ARG A 353 -20.49 5.44 -8.99
CA ARG A 353 -19.69 6.06 -10.06
C ARG A 353 -18.55 6.95 -9.54
N ASN A 354 -18.77 7.71 -8.48
CA ASN A 354 -17.75 8.54 -7.84
C ASN A 354 -16.51 7.72 -7.36
N ILE A 355 -16.72 6.44 -7.02
CA ILE A 355 -15.65 5.52 -6.65
C ILE A 355 -15.08 4.85 -7.91
N TYR A 356 -15.96 4.30 -8.74
CA TYR A 356 -15.58 3.49 -9.89
C TYR A 356 -14.74 4.27 -10.90
N ASP A 357 -15.17 5.49 -11.28
CA ASP A 357 -14.53 6.26 -12.34
C ASP A 357 -13.07 6.60 -11.97
N THR A 358 -12.81 6.99 -10.72
CA THR A 358 -11.43 7.20 -10.24
C THR A 358 -10.64 5.89 -10.14
N LEU A 359 -11.26 4.82 -9.62
CA LEU A 359 -10.59 3.54 -9.43
C LEU A 359 -10.15 2.93 -10.76
N ILE A 360 -11.06 2.85 -11.75
CA ILE A 360 -10.83 2.14 -13.01
C ILE A 360 -9.69 2.75 -13.84
N GLU A 361 -9.49 4.07 -13.75
CA GLU A 361 -8.40 4.78 -14.43
C GLU A 361 -7.01 4.47 -13.83
N THR A 362 -6.98 4.10 -12.55
CA THR A 362 -5.74 3.83 -11.84
C THR A 362 -5.29 2.37 -11.90
N LEU A 363 -6.18 1.44 -12.30
CA LEU A 363 -5.84 0.02 -12.41
C LEU A 363 -4.87 -0.25 -13.58
N PRO A 364 -3.88 -1.16 -13.40
CA PRO A 364 -3.09 -1.71 -14.50
C PRO A 364 -3.96 -2.32 -15.60
N ILE A 365 -3.51 -2.17 -16.85
CA ILE A 365 -4.21 -2.68 -18.03
C ILE A 365 -3.39 -3.81 -18.68
N ALA A 366 -4.01 -4.95 -18.88
CA ALA A 366 -3.36 -6.12 -19.47
C ALA A 366 -2.75 -5.80 -20.85
N GLY A 367 -1.49 -6.16 -21.04
CA GLY A 367 -0.74 -5.93 -22.28
C GLY A 367 -0.38 -4.47 -22.55
N VAL A 368 -0.72 -3.50 -21.67
CA VAL A 368 -0.57 -2.07 -21.92
C VAL A 368 0.34 -1.39 -20.90
N ASP A 369 -0.02 -1.43 -19.60
CA ASP A 369 0.68 -0.66 -18.59
C ASP A 369 0.76 -1.33 -17.20
N GLY A 370 1.48 -0.66 -16.30
CA GLY A 370 1.63 -1.06 -14.92
C GLY A 370 2.17 -2.49 -14.77
N THR A 371 1.76 -3.18 -13.71
CA THR A 371 2.17 -4.56 -13.42
C THR A 371 1.56 -5.61 -14.34
N LEU A 372 0.66 -5.22 -15.24
CA LEU A 372 0.08 -6.09 -16.28
C LEU A 372 0.66 -5.83 -17.68
N LYS A 373 1.62 -4.93 -17.83
CA LYS A 373 2.20 -4.50 -19.10
C LYS A 373 2.64 -5.65 -20.02
N SER A 374 3.20 -6.72 -19.47
CA SER A 374 3.70 -7.87 -20.21
C SER A 374 2.74 -9.06 -20.21
N ARG A 375 1.61 -9.00 -19.48
CA ARG A 375 0.70 -10.13 -19.29
C ARG A 375 -0.46 -10.11 -20.30
N MET A 376 -0.89 -11.31 -20.73
CA MET A 376 -2.07 -11.55 -21.61
C MET A 376 -2.00 -10.85 -22.98
N ARG A 377 -0.80 -10.54 -23.46
CA ARG A 377 -0.60 -9.95 -24.80
C ARG A 377 -1.08 -10.90 -25.89
N GLY A 378 -1.66 -10.33 -26.94
CA GLY A 378 -2.15 -11.10 -28.07
C GLY A 378 -3.39 -11.99 -27.80
N THR A 379 -4.07 -11.77 -26.68
CA THR A 379 -5.29 -12.49 -26.29
C THR A 379 -6.49 -11.56 -26.21
N ALA A 380 -7.70 -12.10 -26.05
CA ALA A 380 -8.93 -11.32 -25.84
C ALA A 380 -8.91 -10.51 -24.52
N ALA A 381 -8.02 -10.85 -23.58
CA ALA A 381 -7.84 -10.13 -22.33
C ALA A 381 -6.94 -8.88 -22.48
N ALA A 382 -6.13 -8.78 -23.53
CA ALA A 382 -5.27 -7.62 -23.79
C ALA A 382 -6.09 -6.35 -24.02
N ASN A 383 -5.66 -5.24 -23.41
CA ASN A 383 -6.36 -3.94 -23.42
C ASN A 383 -7.79 -3.98 -22.82
N ASN A 384 -8.22 -5.11 -22.32
CA ASN A 384 -9.54 -5.36 -21.73
C ASN A 384 -9.48 -5.46 -20.21
N VAL A 385 -8.68 -6.39 -19.68
CA VAL A 385 -8.55 -6.61 -18.24
C VAL A 385 -7.90 -5.41 -17.58
N ARG A 386 -8.58 -4.82 -16.59
CA ARG A 386 -8.10 -3.76 -15.72
C ARG A 386 -8.07 -4.29 -14.30
N ALA A 387 -6.89 -4.64 -13.79
CA ALA A 387 -6.80 -5.37 -12.52
C ALA A 387 -5.53 -5.04 -11.74
N LYS A 388 -5.63 -5.14 -10.41
CA LYS A 388 -4.52 -5.06 -9.49
C LYS A 388 -3.90 -6.44 -9.30
N THR A 389 -2.59 -6.53 -9.44
CA THR A 389 -1.80 -7.72 -9.11
C THR A 389 -1.39 -7.73 -7.65
N GLY A 390 -1.23 -8.89 -7.06
CA GLY A 390 -0.58 -9.09 -5.77
C GLY A 390 0.47 -10.20 -5.86
N THR A 391 1.65 -9.95 -5.28
CA THR A 391 2.73 -10.94 -5.21
C THR A 391 3.54 -10.72 -3.95
N VAL A 392 3.64 -11.74 -3.13
CA VAL A 392 4.64 -11.92 -2.08
C VAL A 392 5.07 -13.38 -2.11
N MET A 393 6.09 -13.76 -1.34
CA MET A 393 6.54 -15.16 -1.30
C MET A 393 5.37 -16.11 -1.01
N GLY A 394 5.14 -17.06 -1.89
CA GLY A 394 4.08 -18.06 -1.76
C GLY A 394 2.67 -17.55 -2.08
N VAL A 395 2.50 -16.33 -2.54
CA VAL A 395 1.18 -15.71 -2.83
C VAL A 395 1.18 -15.03 -4.18
N SER A 396 0.16 -15.30 -4.99
CA SER A 396 -0.14 -14.55 -6.20
C SER A 396 -1.64 -14.27 -6.28
N SER A 397 -2.02 -13.02 -6.52
CA SER A 397 -3.41 -12.59 -6.60
C SER A 397 -3.66 -11.64 -7.77
N LEU A 398 -4.91 -11.58 -8.23
CA LEU A 398 -5.36 -10.68 -9.29
C LEU A 398 -6.84 -10.36 -9.07
N ALA A 399 -7.18 -9.07 -8.99
CA ALA A 399 -8.56 -8.63 -8.78
C ALA A 399 -8.87 -7.36 -9.59
N GLY A 400 -10.03 -7.31 -10.23
CA GLY A 400 -10.41 -6.17 -11.06
C GLY A 400 -11.62 -6.42 -11.94
N TYR A 401 -11.60 -5.83 -13.13
CA TYR A 401 -12.71 -5.77 -14.07
C TYR A 401 -12.28 -6.20 -15.47
N LEU A 402 -13.24 -6.69 -16.23
CA LEU A 402 -13.12 -6.94 -17.67
C LEU A 402 -14.49 -6.89 -18.35
N THR A 403 -14.49 -6.81 -19.67
CA THR A 403 -15.69 -6.95 -20.49
C THR A 403 -15.64 -8.29 -21.22
N ALA A 404 -16.68 -9.09 -21.10
CA ALA A 404 -16.81 -10.34 -21.85
C ALA A 404 -17.17 -10.10 -23.32
N SER A 405 -16.98 -11.10 -24.18
CA SER A 405 -17.23 -10.97 -25.64
C SER A 405 -18.67 -10.63 -26.01
N ASN A 406 -19.63 -10.97 -25.14
CA ASN A 406 -21.05 -10.60 -25.30
C ASN A 406 -21.40 -9.20 -24.75
N GLY A 407 -20.40 -8.43 -24.30
CA GLY A 407 -20.55 -7.06 -23.76
C GLY A 407 -20.86 -6.99 -22.26
N HIS A 408 -21.02 -8.12 -21.55
CA HIS A 408 -21.23 -8.09 -20.11
C HIS A 408 -20.00 -7.57 -19.38
N GLN A 409 -20.24 -6.69 -18.40
CA GLN A 409 -19.21 -6.19 -17.50
C GLN A 409 -19.04 -7.18 -16.35
N LEU A 410 -17.82 -7.61 -16.11
CA LEU A 410 -17.50 -8.54 -15.04
C LEU A 410 -16.52 -7.93 -14.03
N CYS A 411 -16.65 -8.29 -12.76
CA CYS A 411 -15.56 -8.13 -11.79
C CYS A 411 -15.15 -9.49 -11.25
N PHE A 412 -13.88 -9.60 -10.87
CA PHE A 412 -13.33 -10.88 -10.44
C PHE A 412 -12.23 -10.70 -9.39
N ALA A 413 -12.00 -11.76 -8.61
CA ALA A 413 -10.84 -11.92 -7.75
C ALA A 413 -10.34 -13.36 -7.81
N ILE A 414 -9.02 -13.51 -7.95
CA ILE A 414 -8.29 -14.75 -7.98
C ILE A 414 -7.17 -14.66 -6.96
N ILE A 415 -7.18 -15.47 -5.91
CA ILE A 415 -6.15 -15.50 -4.88
C ILE A 415 -5.56 -16.92 -4.82
N ILE A 416 -4.23 -17.02 -4.87
CA ILE A 416 -3.50 -18.27 -4.82
C ILE A 416 -2.45 -18.19 -3.71
N ASN A 417 -2.50 -19.09 -2.75
CA ASN A 417 -1.55 -19.20 -1.65
C ASN A 417 -0.87 -20.57 -1.63
N GLY A 418 0.37 -20.61 -1.14
CA GLY A 418 1.14 -21.86 -1.01
C GLY A 418 1.90 -22.27 -2.29
N GLY A 419 1.96 -21.41 -3.31
CA GLY A 419 2.70 -21.70 -4.54
C GLY A 419 4.19 -21.35 -4.41
N MET A 420 5.07 -22.27 -4.81
CA MET A 420 6.52 -22.08 -4.74
C MET A 420 7.06 -21.15 -5.84
N ARG A 421 6.38 -21.02 -6.96
CA ARG A 421 6.80 -20.25 -8.14
C ARG A 421 5.68 -19.36 -8.62
N ASN A 422 6.01 -18.10 -8.96
CA ASN A 422 5.04 -17.12 -9.44
C ASN A 422 4.52 -17.41 -10.85
N GLY A 423 5.33 -17.97 -11.76
CA GLY A 423 4.98 -18.25 -13.14
C GLY A 423 3.71 -19.09 -13.28
N PRO A 424 3.65 -20.32 -12.73
CA PRO A 424 2.45 -21.15 -12.81
C PRO A 424 1.19 -20.50 -12.20
N MET A 425 1.34 -19.73 -11.10
CA MET A 425 0.23 -19.01 -10.48
C MET A 425 -0.28 -17.89 -11.39
N ARG A 426 0.61 -17.13 -12.01
CA ARG A 426 0.28 -16.06 -12.98
C ARG A 426 -0.36 -16.65 -14.23
N SER A 427 0.14 -17.78 -14.75
CA SER A 427 -0.42 -18.48 -15.91
C SER A 427 -1.87 -18.92 -15.63
N LEU A 428 -2.17 -19.46 -14.44
CA LEU A 428 -3.54 -19.79 -14.05
C LEU A 428 -4.46 -18.56 -14.09
N GLN A 429 -4.01 -17.43 -13.51
CA GLN A 429 -4.77 -16.17 -13.53
C GLN A 429 -5.01 -15.67 -14.96
N ASN A 430 -3.98 -15.73 -15.83
CA ASN A 430 -4.08 -15.28 -17.21
C ASN A 430 -5.09 -16.13 -17.99
N ARG A 431 -5.03 -17.47 -17.85
CA ARG A 431 -5.99 -18.39 -18.48
C ARG A 431 -7.43 -18.11 -18.05
N ILE A 432 -7.66 -17.86 -16.76
CA ILE A 432 -8.99 -17.47 -16.24
C ILE A 432 -9.46 -16.17 -16.90
N CYS A 433 -8.63 -15.12 -16.90
CA CYS A 433 -8.98 -13.83 -17.51
C CYS A 433 -9.27 -13.96 -19.02
N VAL A 434 -8.48 -14.75 -19.76
CA VAL A 434 -8.71 -14.99 -21.20
C VAL A 434 -10.02 -15.74 -21.41
N ALA A 435 -10.31 -16.76 -20.61
CA ALA A 435 -11.56 -17.51 -20.70
C ALA A 435 -12.80 -16.64 -20.44
N LEU A 436 -12.69 -15.68 -19.51
CA LEU A 436 -13.76 -14.72 -19.18
C LEU A 436 -13.93 -13.64 -20.26
N SER A 437 -12.88 -13.35 -21.04
CA SER A 437 -12.90 -12.33 -22.11
C SER A 437 -13.44 -12.86 -23.44
N GLN A 438 -13.59 -14.16 -23.58
CA GLN A 438 -14.14 -14.86 -24.75
C GLN A 438 -15.59 -15.28 -24.52
#